data_5691be34455b01dce5f4019c7fbe1a4b
#
_entry.id   5691be34455b01dce5f4019c7fbe1a4b
#
_cell.length_a   1.000
_cell.length_b   1.000
_cell.length_c   1.000
_cell.angle_alpha   90.00
_cell.angle_beta   90.00
_cell.angle_gamma   90.00
#
_symmetry.space_group_name_H-M   'P 1'
#
loop_
_entity.id
_entity.type
_entity.pdbx_description
1 polymer ?
#
loop_
_entity_poly.entity_id
_entity_poly.type
_entity_poly.pdbx_seq_one_letter_code
_entity_poly.pdbx_strand_id
1 'polypeptide(L)'
;MKNYVNEKDASLNRKIDKVNNNLTETIINVDSRVTNSINTIKSDMRNEVSRLDNKIESSERSIRTDMTNADDALRTEITKVNHDIRQDMNSHDNDLQ
;
A
#
# COMPACT_ATOMS: atom_id res chain seq x y z
N MET A 1 -58.52 40.09 12.34
CA MET A 1 -57.10 40.22 12.73
C MET A 1 -56.55 38.95 13.36
N LYS A 2 -57.20 38.39 14.36
CA LYS A 2 -56.72 37.14 15.02
C LYS A 2 -56.60 36.02 14.01
N ASN A 3 -57.57 35.82 13.11
CA ASN A 3 -57.50 34.76 12.11
C ASN A 3 -56.35 34.94 11.15
N TYR A 4 -56.06 36.14 10.71
CA TYR A 4 -54.94 36.45 9.85
C TYR A 4 -53.57 36.09 10.49
N VAL A 5 -53.41 36.52 11.74
CA VAL A 5 -52.18 36.23 12.50
C VAL A 5 -52.01 34.73 12.70
N ASN A 6 -53.08 34.03 13.07
CA ASN A 6 -53.06 32.60 13.28
C ASN A 6 -52.73 31.83 11.98
N GLU A 7 -53.29 32.28 10.84
CA GLU A 7 -52.99 31.71 9.55
C GLU A 7 -51.53 31.90 9.14
N LYS A 8 -50.98 33.09 9.41
CA LYS A 8 -49.59 33.36 9.10
C LYS A 8 -48.65 32.56 9.99
N ASP A 9 -48.95 32.45 11.30
CA ASP A 9 -48.17 31.61 12.20
C ASP A 9 -48.19 30.15 11.79
N ALA A 10 -49.35 29.62 11.41
CA ALA A 10 -49.47 28.25 10.93
C ALA A 10 -48.69 28.04 9.63
N SER A 11 -48.75 29.03 8.73
CA SER A 11 -47.99 28.97 7.49
C SER A 11 -46.48 28.98 7.75
N LEU A 12 -46.01 29.83 8.65
CA LEU A 12 -44.58 29.88 9.03
C LEU A 12 -44.14 28.61 9.70
N ASN A 13 -44.95 28.04 10.59
CA ASN A 13 -44.62 26.77 11.24
C ASN A 13 -44.49 25.63 10.24
N ARG A 14 -45.39 25.58 9.27
CA ARG A 14 -45.29 24.57 8.20
C ARG A 14 -43.99 24.72 7.37
N LYS A 15 -43.61 25.94 7.06
CA LYS A 15 -42.37 26.23 6.35
C LYS A 15 -41.15 25.83 7.17
N ILE A 16 -41.16 26.11 8.46
CA ILE A 16 -40.07 25.73 9.39
C ILE A 16 -39.95 24.22 9.44
N ASP A 17 -41.08 23.51 9.58
CA ASP A 17 -41.10 22.04 9.63
C ASP A 17 -40.55 21.45 8.32
N LYS A 18 -40.93 22.00 7.18
CA LYS A 18 -40.46 21.56 5.88
C LYS A 18 -38.96 21.74 5.73
N VAL A 19 -38.43 22.91 6.10
CA VAL A 19 -37.00 23.17 6.06
C VAL A 19 -36.27 22.24 6.99
N ASN A 20 -36.79 22.05 8.20
CA ASN A 20 -36.18 21.18 9.21
C ASN A 20 -36.13 19.74 8.71
N ASN A 21 -37.23 19.23 8.11
CA ASN A 21 -37.26 17.89 7.55
C ASN A 21 -36.26 17.73 6.39
N ASN A 22 -36.19 18.71 5.50
CA ASN A 22 -35.26 18.70 4.38
C ASN A 22 -33.80 18.71 4.86
N LEU A 23 -33.49 19.49 5.87
CA LEU A 23 -32.14 19.53 6.47
C LEU A 23 -31.79 18.20 7.12
N THR A 24 -32.72 17.59 7.86
CA THR A 24 -32.53 16.30 8.49
C THR A 24 -32.23 15.23 7.46
N GLU A 25 -33.02 15.18 6.36
CA GLU A 25 -32.77 14.23 5.28
C GLU A 25 -31.41 14.44 4.61
N THR A 26 -31.05 15.71 4.38
CA THR A 26 -29.75 16.05 3.79
C THR A 26 -28.61 15.59 4.69
N ILE A 27 -28.71 15.82 5.98
CA ILE A 27 -27.69 15.40 6.95
C ILE A 27 -27.56 13.89 6.96
N ILE A 28 -28.65 13.15 6.99
CA ILE A 28 -28.64 11.68 6.94
C ILE A 28 -27.99 11.18 5.66
N ASN A 29 -28.34 11.78 4.53
CA ASN A 29 -27.79 11.37 3.24
C ASN A 29 -26.27 11.64 3.15
N VAL A 30 -25.83 12.80 3.61
CA VAL A 30 -24.41 13.15 3.64
C VAL A 30 -23.64 12.23 4.57
N ASP A 31 -24.18 11.98 5.76
CA ASP A 31 -23.57 11.06 6.73
C ASP A 31 -23.40 9.66 6.13
N SER A 32 -24.42 9.15 5.47
CA SER A 32 -24.40 7.87 4.81
C SER A 32 -23.32 7.80 3.71
N ARG A 33 -23.24 8.83 2.87
CA ARG A 33 -22.23 8.91 1.81
C ARG A 33 -20.82 8.97 2.38
N VAL A 34 -20.62 9.78 3.42
CA VAL A 34 -19.30 9.90 4.07
C VAL A 34 -18.89 8.57 4.70
N THR A 35 -19.81 7.92 5.39
CA THR A 35 -19.56 6.61 6.01
C THR A 35 -19.17 5.58 4.95
N ASN A 36 -19.91 5.53 3.85
CA ASN A 36 -19.61 4.60 2.74
C ASN A 36 -18.26 4.91 2.11
N SER A 37 -17.93 6.18 1.92
CA SER A 37 -16.64 6.61 1.37
C SER A 37 -15.50 6.22 2.29
N ILE A 38 -15.65 6.41 3.59
CA ILE A 38 -14.65 6.03 4.58
C ILE A 38 -14.41 4.52 4.55
N ASN A 39 -15.48 3.72 4.49
CA ASN A 39 -15.38 2.27 4.43
C ASN A 39 -14.67 1.81 3.16
N THR A 40 -14.96 2.44 2.02
CA THR A 40 -14.28 2.15 0.75
C THR A 40 -12.79 2.49 0.84
N ILE A 41 -12.44 3.64 1.40
CA ILE A 41 -11.06 4.05 1.57
C ILE A 41 -10.31 3.06 2.48
N LYS A 42 -10.91 2.65 3.59
CA LYS A 42 -10.33 1.67 4.50
C LYS A 42 -10.05 0.34 3.79
N SER A 43 -11.00 -0.13 3.00
CA SER A 43 -10.86 -1.36 2.22
C SER A 43 -9.74 -1.24 1.19
N ASP A 44 -9.70 -0.13 0.45
CA ASP A 44 -8.67 0.13 -0.56
C ASP A 44 -7.28 0.20 0.08
N MET A 45 -7.18 0.85 1.24
CA MET A 45 -5.92 0.95 1.98
C MET A 45 -5.41 -0.43 2.42
N ARG A 46 -6.29 -1.27 2.94
CA ARG A 46 -5.92 -2.65 3.34
C ARG A 46 -5.42 -3.44 2.15
N ASN A 47 -6.12 -3.35 1.03
CA ASN A 47 -5.73 -4.03 -0.20
C ASN A 47 -4.37 -3.54 -0.70
N GLU A 48 -4.13 -2.23 -0.64
CA GLU A 48 -2.86 -1.63 -1.05
C GLU A 48 -1.71 -2.05 -0.14
N VAL A 49 -1.93 -2.08 1.18
CA VAL A 49 -0.94 -2.55 2.15
C VAL A 49 -0.59 -4.02 1.88
N SER A 50 -1.59 -4.87 1.65
CA SER A 50 -1.35 -6.28 1.32
C SER A 50 -0.56 -6.43 0.02
N ARG A 51 -0.88 -5.64 -0.98
CA ARG A 51 -0.16 -5.64 -2.27
C ARG A 51 1.30 -5.24 -2.07
N LEU A 52 1.55 -4.20 -1.27
CA LEU A 52 2.90 -3.72 -0.98
C LEU A 52 3.70 -4.75 -0.16
N ASP A 53 3.09 -5.37 0.84
CA ASP A 53 3.73 -6.43 1.63
C ASP A 53 4.17 -7.59 0.75
N ASN A 54 3.30 -8.04 -0.15
CA ASN A 54 3.61 -9.13 -1.10
C ASN A 54 4.74 -8.73 -2.04
N LYS A 55 4.75 -7.48 -2.49
CA LYS A 55 5.79 -6.96 -3.37
C LYS A 55 7.15 -6.90 -2.65
N ILE A 56 7.14 -6.46 -1.40
CA ILE A 56 8.35 -6.41 -0.56
C ILE A 56 8.91 -7.82 -0.35
N GLU A 57 8.07 -8.79 0.01
CA GLU A 57 8.49 -10.19 0.19
C GLU A 57 9.08 -10.77 -1.09
N SER A 58 8.44 -10.51 -2.21
CA SER A 58 8.91 -10.96 -3.52
C SER A 58 10.28 -10.35 -3.86
N SER A 59 10.43 -9.05 -3.60
CA SER A 59 11.70 -8.34 -3.81
C SER A 59 12.81 -8.87 -2.90
N GLU A 60 12.50 -9.14 -1.64
CA GLU A 60 13.45 -9.73 -0.70
C GLU A 60 13.93 -11.10 -1.17
N ARG A 61 13.02 -11.95 -1.63
CA ARG A 61 13.38 -13.27 -2.16
C ARG A 61 14.28 -13.17 -3.39
N SER A 62 13.97 -12.24 -4.30
CA SER A 62 14.80 -11.99 -5.49
C SER A 62 16.19 -11.53 -5.11
N ILE A 63 16.31 -10.62 -4.16
CA ILE A 63 17.60 -10.11 -3.67
C ILE A 63 18.42 -11.24 -3.04
N ARG A 64 17.80 -12.07 -2.21
CA ARG A 64 18.49 -13.21 -1.58
C ARG A 64 18.97 -14.20 -2.61
N THR A 65 18.15 -14.51 -3.61
CA THR A 65 18.54 -15.40 -4.70
C THR A 65 19.72 -14.83 -5.49
N ASP A 66 19.66 -13.56 -5.83
CA ASP A 66 20.75 -12.89 -6.57
C ASP A 66 22.04 -12.88 -5.75
N MET A 67 21.96 -12.62 -4.46
CA MET A 67 23.10 -12.63 -3.54
C MET A 67 23.72 -14.04 -3.46
N THR A 68 22.90 -15.07 -3.33
CA THR A 68 23.36 -16.46 -3.31
C THR A 68 24.05 -16.83 -4.59
N ASN A 69 23.47 -16.48 -5.73
CA ASN A 69 24.05 -16.75 -7.05
C ASN A 69 25.38 -16.02 -7.23
N ALA A 70 25.46 -14.76 -6.80
CA ALA A 70 26.70 -13.99 -6.87
C ALA A 70 27.77 -14.58 -5.95
N ASP A 71 27.41 -14.99 -4.74
CA ASP A 71 28.32 -15.61 -3.79
C ASP A 71 28.88 -16.92 -4.37
N ASP A 72 28.03 -17.76 -4.93
CA ASP A 72 28.44 -19.03 -5.57
C ASP A 72 29.37 -18.78 -6.74
N ALA A 73 29.09 -17.78 -7.57
CA ALA A 73 29.93 -17.42 -8.71
C ALA A 73 31.32 -16.93 -8.24
N LEU A 74 31.36 -16.13 -7.17
CA LEU A 74 32.63 -15.65 -6.60
C LEU A 74 33.44 -16.80 -6.01
N ARG A 75 32.82 -17.74 -5.32
CA ARG A 75 33.49 -18.93 -4.76
C ARG A 75 34.09 -19.78 -5.87
N THR A 76 33.36 -19.97 -6.95
CA THR A 76 33.84 -20.72 -8.12
C THR A 76 35.05 -20.01 -8.71
N GLU A 77 34.99 -18.69 -8.88
CA GLU A 77 36.10 -17.90 -9.43
C GLU A 77 37.33 -17.97 -8.54
N ILE A 78 37.18 -17.85 -7.22
CA ILE A 78 38.26 -17.96 -6.23
C ILE A 78 38.91 -19.31 -6.31
N THR A 79 38.13 -20.39 -6.39
CA THR A 79 38.64 -21.76 -6.52
C THR A 79 39.45 -21.92 -7.78
N LYS A 80 38.97 -21.39 -8.91
CA LYS A 80 39.66 -21.42 -10.18
C LYS A 80 40.98 -20.67 -10.16
N VAL A 81 40.98 -19.46 -9.65
CA VAL A 81 42.18 -18.62 -9.54
C VAL A 81 43.21 -19.30 -8.63
N ASN A 82 42.78 -19.85 -7.50
CA ASN A 82 43.65 -20.56 -6.59
C ASN A 82 44.30 -21.79 -7.24
N HIS A 83 43.52 -22.55 -8.02
CA HIS A 83 44.02 -23.69 -8.78
C HIS A 83 45.03 -23.26 -9.82
N ASP A 84 44.75 -22.21 -10.59
CA ASP A 84 45.66 -21.69 -11.62
C ASP A 84 46.99 -21.18 -11.02
N ILE A 85 46.94 -20.51 -9.87
CA ILE A 85 48.13 -20.04 -9.16
C ILE A 85 48.98 -21.24 -8.73
N ARG A 86 48.39 -22.30 -8.21
CA ARG A 86 49.12 -23.50 -7.78
C ARG A 86 49.79 -24.20 -8.97
N GLN A 87 49.09 -24.29 -10.10
CA GLN A 87 49.66 -24.84 -11.31
C GLN A 87 50.87 -24.04 -11.80
N ASP A 88 50.75 -22.71 -11.82
CA ASP A 88 51.84 -21.82 -12.25
C ASP A 88 53.05 -21.95 -11.30
N MET A 89 52.80 -22.04 -10.00
CA MET A 89 53.88 -22.25 -9.03
C MET A 89 54.60 -23.56 -9.21
N ASN A 90 53.85 -24.65 -9.45
CA ASN A 90 54.40 -25.96 -9.67
C ASN A 90 55.22 -26.00 -10.95
N SER A 91 54.74 -25.39 -12.04
CA SER A 91 55.48 -25.28 -13.29
C SER A 91 56.76 -24.49 -13.13
N HIS A 92 56.72 -23.42 -12.36
CA HIS A 92 57.90 -22.54 -12.10
C HIS A 92 58.94 -23.33 -11.27
N ASP A 93 58.50 -24.06 -10.24
CA ASP A 93 59.41 -24.89 -9.44
C ASP A 93 60.08 -25.97 -10.26
N ASN A 94 59.32 -26.61 -11.15
CA ASN A 94 59.87 -27.63 -12.07
C ASN A 94 60.91 -27.02 -13.02
N ASP A 95 60.71 -25.81 -13.53
CA ASP A 95 61.65 -25.10 -14.41
C ASP A 95 62.93 -24.76 -13.68
N LEU A 96 62.91 -24.52 -12.37
CA LEU A 96 64.07 -24.19 -11.57
C LEU A 96 64.94 -25.41 -11.26
N GLN A 97 64.37 -26.57 -11.30
CA GLN A 97 65.11 -27.82 -11.07
C GLN A 97 65.88 -28.25 -12.32
#